data_15bb0ef493f6f25046013ac9b95ff3f5
#
_entry.id   15bb0ef493f6f25046013ac9b95ff3f5
#
_cell.length_a   1.000
_cell.length_b   1.000
_cell.length_c   1.000
_cell.angle_alpha   90.00
_cell.angle_beta   90.00
_cell.angle_gamma   90.00
#
_symmetry.space_group_name_H-M   'P 1'
#
loop_
_entity.id
_entity.type
_entity.pdbx_description
1 polymer ?
#
loop_
_entity_poly.entity_id
_entity_poly.type
_entity_poly.pdbx_seq_one_letter_code
_entity_poly.pdbx_strand_id
1 'polypeptide(L)'
;MKVADRDEVIHSILEEEYRRSREILQALLTKAENLPKGALNVRRKQIKGNEYVYHYLVRREGRKVVNQHVAEKDLPELQKQIEEREKCRKEIWVYKKRMVYLEKLLKKPNREVAMTNLLPDNLFPE
;
A
#
# COMPACT_ATOMS: atom_id res chain seq x y z
N MET A 1 -2.47 -23.15 -19.28
CA MET A 1 -2.25 -23.03 -20.71
C MET A 1 -1.12 -23.91 -21.21
N LYS A 2 -1.44 -24.76 -22.11
CA LYS A 2 -0.48 -25.73 -22.62
C LYS A 2 0.58 -25.12 -23.54
N VAL A 3 0.23 -24.03 -24.24
CA VAL A 3 1.16 -23.36 -25.14
C VAL A 3 2.33 -22.75 -24.36
N ALA A 4 2.04 -22.06 -23.25
CA ALA A 4 3.07 -21.48 -22.40
C ALA A 4 3.97 -22.53 -21.76
N ASP A 5 3.43 -23.72 -21.47
CA ASP A 5 4.20 -24.82 -20.86
C ASP A 5 5.18 -25.44 -21.86
N ARG A 6 4.88 -25.38 -23.14
CA ARG A 6 5.67 -26.04 -24.18
C ARG A 6 6.63 -25.11 -24.92
N ASP A 7 6.34 -23.82 -24.88
CA ASP A 7 7.15 -22.83 -25.57
C ASP A 7 8.16 -22.23 -24.60
N GLU A 8 9.41 -22.57 -24.78
CA GLU A 8 10.49 -22.11 -23.90
C GLU A 8 10.69 -20.60 -23.96
N VAL A 9 10.46 -19.99 -25.10
CA VAL A 9 10.58 -18.53 -25.24
C VAL A 9 9.52 -17.83 -24.42
N ILE A 10 8.27 -18.25 -24.57
CA ILE A 10 7.15 -17.68 -23.80
C ILE A 10 7.34 -17.94 -22.33
N HIS A 11 7.74 -19.14 -21.96
CA HIS A 11 8.00 -19.49 -20.56
C HIS A 11 9.08 -18.59 -19.96
N SER A 12 10.16 -18.35 -20.71
CA SER A 12 11.25 -17.48 -20.29
C SER A 12 10.77 -16.03 -20.07
N ILE A 13 9.93 -15.53 -20.98
CA ILE A 13 9.35 -14.19 -20.86
C ILE A 13 8.49 -14.09 -19.59
N LEU A 14 7.66 -15.10 -19.33
CA LEU A 14 6.80 -15.13 -18.14
C LEU A 14 7.62 -15.21 -16.85
N GLU A 15 8.69 -15.99 -16.83
CA GLU A 15 9.60 -16.07 -15.68
C GLU A 15 10.27 -14.73 -15.41
N GLU A 16 10.72 -14.05 -16.45
CA GLU A 16 11.35 -12.74 -16.31
C GLU A 16 10.35 -11.71 -15.81
N GLU A 17 9.12 -11.72 -16.33
CA GLU A 17 8.06 -10.81 -15.85
C GLU A 17 7.68 -11.12 -14.41
N TYR A 18 7.67 -12.39 -14.03
CA TYR A 18 7.40 -12.79 -12.65
C TYR A 18 8.46 -12.22 -11.70
N ARG A 19 9.73 -12.39 -12.04
CA ARG A 19 10.84 -11.87 -11.24
C ARG A 19 10.76 -10.35 -11.11
N ARG A 20 10.55 -9.67 -12.22
CA ARG A 20 10.44 -8.21 -12.26
C ARG A 20 9.27 -7.72 -11.43
N SER A 21 8.11 -8.34 -11.56
CA SER A 21 6.91 -7.96 -10.79
C SER A 21 7.12 -8.16 -9.30
N ARG A 22 7.80 -9.25 -8.90
CA ARG A 22 8.12 -9.50 -7.51
C ARG A 22 9.05 -8.43 -6.94
N GLU A 23 10.06 -8.03 -7.69
CA GLU A 23 10.98 -6.97 -7.26
C GLU A 23 10.27 -5.64 -7.08
N ILE A 24 9.39 -5.29 -8.01
CA ILE A 24 8.60 -4.06 -7.93
C ILE A 24 7.67 -4.11 -6.71
N LEU A 25 7.01 -5.23 -6.49
CA LEU A 25 6.12 -5.40 -5.34
C LEU A 25 6.88 -5.22 -4.02
N GLN A 26 8.06 -5.82 -3.90
CA GLN A 26 8.89 -5.67 -2.70
C GLN A 26 9.29 -4.21 -2.47
N ALA A 27 9.67 -3.51 -3.53
CA ALA A 27 10.01 -2.09 -3.43
C ALA A 27 8.82 -1.24 -2.99
N LEU A 28 7.63 -1.53 -3.51
CA LEU A 28 6.40 -0.83 -3.12
C LEU A 28 6.03 -1.09 -1.67
N LEU A 29 6.18 -2.32 -1.20
CA LEU A 29 5.90 -2.65 0.19
C LEU A 29 6.82 -1.89 1.14
N THR A 30 8.11 -1.85 0.82
CA THR A 30 9.08 -1.11 1.62
C THR A 30 8.76 0.39 1.62
N LYS A 31 8.42 0.94 0.47
CA LYS A 31 8.05 2.36 0.37
C LYS A 31 6.83 2.68 1.21
N ALA A 32 5.80 1.83 1.14
CA ALA A 32 4.57 2.05 1.90
C ALA A 32 4.81 2.01 3.41
N GLU A 33 5.71 1.13 3.87
CA GLU A 33 6.07 1.05 5.30
C GLU A 33 6.74 2.32 5.81
N ASN A 34 7.49 3.00 4.94
CA ASN A 34 8.20 4.22 5.30
C ASN A 34 7.37 5.48 5.20
N LEU A 35 6.13 5.38 4.72
CA LEU A 35 5.21 6.50 4.62
C LEU A 35 4.23 6.51 5.79
N PRO A 36 3.78 7.70 6.23
CA PRO A 36 2.89 7.77 7.38
C PRO A 36 1.55 7.10 7.11
N LYS A 37 1.09 6.36 8.09
CA LYS A 37 -0.23 5.72 8.10
C LYS A 37 -1.25 6.66 8.72
N GLY A 38 -2.50 6.53 8.31
CA GLY A 38 -3.61 7.23 8.91
C GLY A 38 -4.27 8.25 8.01
N ALA A 39 -5.17 9.00 8.59
CA ALA A 39 -5.94 10.03 7.88
C ALA A 39 -5.88 11.34 8.65
N LEU A 40 -5.91 12.43 7.92
CA LEU A 40 -5.97 13.76 8.53
C LEU A 40 -7.39 14.07 8.96
N ASN A 41 -7.50 14.59 10.17
CA ASN A 41 -8.77 14.99 10.76
C ASN A 41 -8.66 16.44 11.22
N VAL A 42 -9.68 17.23 10.92
CA VAL A 42 -9.75 18.64 11.30
C VAL A 42 -10.75 18.76 12.46
N ARG A 43 -10.32 19.38 13.55
CA ARG A 43 -11.18 19.66 14.69
C ARG A 43 -11.24 21.16 14.94
N ARG A 44 -12.44 21.65 15.15
CA ARG A 44 -12.68 23.05 15.41
C ARG A 44 -13.12 23.21 16.85
N LYS A 45 -12.52 24.19 17.55
CA LYS A 45 -12.89 24.52 18.91
C LYS A 45 -13.15 26.00 19.04
N GLN A 46 -14.20 26.34 19.79
CA GLN A 46 -14.46 27.73 20.14
C GLN A 46 -14.04 27.97 21.58
N ILE A 47 -13.15 28.93 21.76
CA ILE A 47 -12.66 29.32 23.07
C ILE A 47 -12.81 30.85 23.18
N LYS A 48 -13.63 31.31 24.15
CA LYS A 48 -13.87 32.74 24.37
C LYS A 48 -14.31 33.51 23.11
N GLY A 49 -15.17 32.89 22.29
CA GLY A 49 -15.70 33.51 21.09
C GLY A 49 -14.80 33.40 19.86
N ASN A 50 -13.61 32.86 20.02
CA ASN A 50 -12.68 32.65 18.91
C ASN A 50 -12.70 31.20 18.45
N GLU A 51 -12.68 31.01 17.14
CA GLU A 51 -12.62 29.68 16.57
C GLU A 51 -11.17 29.27 16.29
N TYR A 52 -10.78 28.10 16.79
CA TYR A 52 -9.47 27.51 16.57
C TYR A 52 -9.61 26.23 15.79
N VAL A 53 -8.73 26.05 14.82
CA VAL A 53 -8.71 24.87 13.95
C VAL A 53 -7.47 24.06 14.27
N TYR A 54 -7.68 22.78 14.58
CA TYR A 54 -6.60 21.85 14.88
C TYR A 54 -6.61 20.69 13.90
N HIS A 55 -5.42 20.27 13.53
CA HIS A 55 -5.24 19.15 12.63
C HIS A 55 -4.60 17.99 13.35
N TYR A 56 -5.14 16.80 13.13
CA TYR A 56 -4.66 15.57 13.76
C TYR A 56 -4.45 14.51 12.71
N LEU A 57 -3.37 13.74 12.86
CA LEU A 57 -3.19 12.50 12.13
C LEU A 57 -3.78 11.39 13.00
N VAL A 58 -4.81 10.74 12.48
CA VAL A 58 -5.51 9.67 13.19
C VAL A 58 -5.08 8.35 12.57
N ARG A 59 -4.53 7.47 13.39
CA ARG A 59 -4.12 6.15 12.94
C ARG A 59 -4.47 5.10 13.98
N ARG A 60 -4.55 3.87 13.52
CA ARG A 60 -4.80 2.74 14.41
C ARG A 60 -3.49 1.99 14.66
N GLU A 61 -3.18 1.78 15.95
CA GLU A 61 -2.07 0.94 16.38
C GLU A 61 -2.64 -0.22 17.20
N GLY A 62 -2.77 -1.38 16.54
CA GLY A 62 -3.44 -2.52 17.15
C GLY A 62 -4.91 -2.20 17.42
N ARG A 63 -5.32 -2.25 18.67
CA ARG A 63 -6.69 -1.93 19.10
C ARG A 63 -6.87 -0.47 19.47
N LYS A 64 -5.79 0.30 19.51
CA LYS A 64 -5.84 1.69 19.93
C LYS A 64 -5.93 2.62 18.74
N VAL A 65 -6.68 3.71 18.91
CA VAL A 65 -6.70 4.81 17.96
C VAL A 65 -5.78 5.89 18.52
N VAL A 66 -4.77 6.26 17.75
CA VAL A 66 -3.82 7.29 18.12
C VAL A 66 -4.12 8.56 17.36
N ASN A 67 -4.27 9.67 18.08
CA ASN A 67 -4.46 11.00 17.52
C ASN A 67 -3.19 11.80 17.74
N GLN A 68 -2.49 12.12 16.67
CA GLN A 68 -1.28 12.90 16.75
C GLN A 68 -1.53 14.31 16.25
N HIS A 69 -1.27 15.30 17.07
CA HIS A 69 -1.40 16.70 16.66
C HIS A 69 -0.39 17.02 15.56
N VAL A 70 -0.85 17.73 14.53
CA VAL A 70 -0.04 18.12 13.39
C VAL A 70 0.02 19.64 13.35
N ALA A 71 1.24 20.18 13.35
CA ALA A 71 1.43 21.61 13.21
C ALA A 71 1.04 22.06 11.81
N GLU A 72 0.47 23.24 11.69
CA GLU A 72 0.01 23.78 10.42
C GLU A 72 1.13 23.81 9.37
N LYS A 73 2.34 24.13 9.79
CA LYS A 73 3.51 24.16 8.89
C LYS A 73 3.87 22.80 8.30
N ASP A 74 3.51 21.71 8.98
CA ASP A 74 3.82 20.34 8.56
C ASP A 74 2.73 19.70 7.69
N LEU A 75 1.58 20.34 7.59
CA LEU A 75 0.43 19.81 6.87
C LEU A 75 0.69 19.53 5.38
N PRO A 76 1.26 20.46 4.60
CA PRO A 76 1.44 20.19 3.16
C PRO A 76 2.30 18.96 2.89
N GLU A 77 3.39 18.80 3.64
CA GLU A 77 4.29 17.67 3.47
C GLU A 77 3.60 16.36 3.90
N LEU A 78 2.90 16.39 5.03
CA LEU A 78 2.19 15.22 5.51
C LEU A 78 1.08 14.79 4.56
N GLN A 79 0.32 15.74 4.01
CA GLN A 79 -0.71 15.46 3.03
C GLN A 79 -0.12 14.78 1.79
N LYS A 80 1.02 15.28 1.32
CA LYS A 80 1.72 14.71 0.18
C LYS A 80 2.15 13.27 0.46
N GLN A 81 2.69 13.02 1.63
CA GLN A 81 3.13 11.69 2.02
C GLN A 81 1.96 10.70 2.14
N ILE A 82 0.84 11.15 2.68
CA ILE A 82 -0.37 10.33 2.77
C ILE A 82 -0.89 9.97 1.39
N GLU A 83 -0.90 10.93 0.46
CA GLU A 83 -1.31 10.68 -0.93
C GLU A 83 -0.37 9.69 -1.62
N GLU A 84 0.94 9.83 -1.41
CA GLU A 84 1.92 8.89 -1.96
C GLU A 84 1.70 7.48 -1.43
N ARG A 85 1.39 7.35 -0.15
CA ARG A 85 1.11 6.04 0.43
C ARG A 85 -0.14 5.43 -0.20
N GLU A 86 -1.17 6.23 -0.43
CA GLU A 86 -2.39 5.76 -1.08
C GLU A 86 -2.13 5.26 -2.51
N LYS A 87 -1.29 5.96 -3.26
CA LYS A 87 -0.87 5.50 -4.59
C LYS A 87 -0.11 4.18 -4.50
N CYS A 88 0.81 4.06 -3.53
CA CYS A 88 1.52 2.81 -3.30
C CYS A 88 0.58 1.65 -3.01
N ARG A 89 -0.44 1.86 -2.19
CA ARG A 89 -1.42 0.83 -1.85
C ARG A 89 -2.13 0.30 -3.08
N LYS A 90 -2.53 1.21 -3.97
CA LYS A 90 -3.20 0.83 -5.22
C LYS A 90 -2.27 0.03 -6.13
N GLU A 91 -1.02 0.46 -6.26
CA GLU A 91 -0.04 -0.26 -7.07
C GLU A 91 0.30 -1.63 -6.48
N ILE A 92 0.43 -1.72 -5.16
CA ILE A 92 0.64 -3.00 -4.47
C ILE A 92 -0.46 -3.98 -4.83
N TRP A 93 -1.70 -3.52 -4.79
CA TRP A 93 -2.84 -4.36 -5.12
C TRP A 93 -2.78 -4.88 -6.56
N VAL A 94 -2.43 -4.00 -7.51
CA VAL A 94 -2.28 -4.38 -8.93
C VAL A 94 -1.18 -5.43 -9.10
N TYR A 95 -0.01 -5.21 -8.50
CA TYR A 95 1.10 -6.15 -8.63
C TYR A 95 0.86 -7.46 -7.92
N LYS A 96 0.12 -7.47 -6.82
CA LYS A 96 -0.27 -8.72 -6.17
C LYS A 96 -1.15 -9.57 -7.08
N LYS A 97 -2.12 -8.94 -7.75
CA LYS A 97 -2.96 -9.64 -8.72
C LYS A 97 -2.14 -10.18 -9.88
N ARG A 98 -1.21 -9.38 -10.37
CA ARG A 98 -0.32 -9.80 -11.47
C ARG A 98 0.52 -11.01 -11.05
N MET A 99 1.04 -11.01 -9.83
CA MET A 99 1.82 -12.13 -9.31
C MET A 99 1.00 -13.42 -9.26
N VAL A 100 -0.23 -13.35 -8.78
CA VAL A 100 -1.13 -14.51 -8.73
C VAL A 100 -1.36 -15.05 -10.14
N TYR A 101 -1.62 -14.17 -11.09
CA TYR A 101 -1.87 -14.56 -12.47
C TYR A 101 -0.64 -15.26 -13.08
N LEU A 102 0.55 -14.67 -12.89
CA LEU A 102 1.79 -15.25 -13.39
C LEU A 102 2.11 -16.59 -12.74
N GLU A 103 1.85 -16.72 -11.45
CA GLU A 103 2.05 -17.98 -10.73
C GLU A 103 1.19 -19.10 -11.32
N LYS A 104 -0.05 -18.77 -11.67
CA LYS A 104 -0.94 -19.75 -12.32
C LYS A 104 -0.42 -20.16 -13.70
N LEU A 105 0.02 -19.18 -14.49
CA LEU A 105 0.57 -19.46 -15.82
C LEU A 105 1.85 -20.30 -15.77
N LEU A 106 2.67 -20.06 -14.76
CA LEU A 106 3.95 -20.74 -14.57
C LEU A 106 3.83 -22.00 -13.71
N LYS A 107 2.63 -22.29 -13.21
CA LYS A 107 2.38 -23.42 -12.31
C LYS A 107 3.24 -23.39 -11.06
N LYS A 108 3.50 -22.17 -10.54
CA LYS A 108 4.24 -21.99 -9.31
C LYS A 108 3.33 -22.13 -8.10
N PRO A 109 3.92 -22.50 -6.93
CA PRO A 109 3.15 -22.47 -5.69
C PRO A 109 2.60 -21.07 -5.43
N ASN A 110 1.37 -21.02 -4.91
CA ASN A 110 0.74 -19.74 -4.60
C ASN A 110 1.40 -19.12 -3.37
N ARG A 111 2.08 -17.98 -3.57
CA ARG A 111 2.74 -17.24 -2.50
C ARG A 111 1.94 -16.03 -2.01
N GLU A 112 0.78 -15.83 -2.58
CA GLU A 112 -0.07 -14.70 -2.21
C GLU A 112 -0.42 -14.70 -0.72
N VAL A 113 -0.68 -15.86 -0.16
CA VAL A 113 -1.02 -15.98 1.27
C VAL A 113 0.08 -15.37 2.15
N ALA A 114 1.35 -15.68 1.86
CA ALA A 114 2.47 -15.14 2.62
C ALA A 114 2.58 -13.62 2.44
N MET A 115 2.39 -13.13 1.22
CA MET A 115 2.43 -11.69 0.95
C MET A 115 1.24 -10.96 1.56
N THR A 116 0.07 -11.59 1.55
CA THR A 116 -1.12 -11.02 2.16
C THR A 116 -0.95 -10.86 3.67
N ASN A 117 -0.29 -11.81 4.32
CA ASN A 117 -0.04 -11.75 5.75
C ASN A 117 0.91 -10.60 6.15
N LEU A 118 1.71 -10.11 5.21
CA LEU A 118 2.59 -8.98 5.44
C LEU A 118 1.88 -7.63 5.31
N LEU A 119 0.67 -7.62 4.79
CA LEU A 119 -0.10 -6.40 4.53
C LEU A 119 -1.34 -6.35 5.41
N PRO A 120 -1.60 -5.22 6.08
CA PRO A 120 -2.88 -5.03 6.77
C PRO A 120 -4.04 -5.08 5.77
N ASP A 121 -5.18 -5.60 6.21
CA ASP A 121 -6.36 -5.72 5.37
C ASP A 121 -6.80 -4.38 4.79
N ASN A 122 -6.62 -3.30 5.53
CA ASN A 122 -7.01 -1.97 5.10
C ASN A 122 -6.11 -1.38 4.01
N LEU A 123 -5.05 -2.10 3.59
CA LEU A 123 -4.21 -1.67 2.47
C LEU A 123 -4.87 -1.93 1.12
N PHE A 124 -5.88 -2.79 1.07
CA PHE A 124 -6.53 -3.11 -0.20
C PHE A 124 -7.75 -2.24 -0.40
N PRO A 125 -7.89 -1.58 -1.57
CA PRO A 125 -9.11 -0.87 -1.89
C PRO A 125 -10.23 -1.88 -2.07
N GLU A 126 -11.38 -1.54 -1.57
CA GLU A 126 -12.59 -2.35 -1.76
C GLU A 126 -13.35 -1.93 -3.00
#